data_60049cbb4a771e72d73a758d7ca19ba5
#
_entry.id   60049cbb4a771e72d73a758d7ca19ba5
#
_cell.length_a   1.000
_cell.length_b   1.000
_cell.length_c   1.000
_cell.angle_alpha   90.00
_cell.angle_beta   90.00
_cell.angle_gamma   90.00
#
_symmetry.space_group_name_H-M   'P 1'
#
loop_
_entity.id
_entity.type
_entity.pdbx_description
1 polymer ?
#
loop_
_entity_poly.entity_id
_entity_poly.type
_entity_poly.pdbx_seq_one_letter_code
_entity_poly.pdbx_strand_id
1 'polypeptide(L)'
;MLEFEFLQIAVGNRDKFLCCPSDEEWRRLFYFAQKQSLVGFLFCGIERLPNEQLPKRDLLLKWYGMAESIKKVNVIKNVRCAELDAILRKGNFKGCVLKGQGTALLYPYPEYRQSGDIDMWIGTSDGRLVSIDTVISYAKQRGVQVSHVDIKHADMRFFNDTQVEIHFKPSYSYNFV
;
A
#
# COMPACT_ATOMS: atom_id res chain seq x y z
N MET A 1 1.29 22.63 -14.68
CA MET A 1 1.01 22.27 -13.26
C MET A 1 2.16 21.37 -12.83
N LEU A 2 2.97 21.83 -11.88
CA LEU A 2 4.27 21.25 -11.50
C LEU A 2 4.12 19.82 -10.92
N GLU A 3 3.02 19.57 -10.21
CA GLU A 3 2.72 18.26 -9.62
C GLU A 3 2.57 17.17 -10.70
N PHE A 4 1.93 17.49 -11.84
CA PHE A 4 1.81 16.55 -12.95
C PHE A 4 3.13 16.30 -13.68
N GLU A 5 3.99 17.31 -13.81
CA GLU A 5 5.33 17.10 -14.34
C GLU A 5 6.10 16.14 -13.44
N PHE A 6 6.01 16.33 -12.13
CA PHE A 6 6.69 15.48 -11.18
C PHE A 6 6.17 14.03 -11.20
N LEU A 7 4.86 13.84 -11.31
CA LEU A 7 4.28 12.51 -11.50
C LEU A 7 4.80 11.84 -12.79
N GLN A 8 4.88 12.59 -13.90
CA GLN A 8 5.43 12.09 -15.16
C GLN A 8 6.91 11.67 -15.02
N ILE A 9 7.69 12.42 -14.24
CA ILE A 9 9.09 12.06 -13.94
C ILE A 9 9.13 10.78 -13.12
N ALA A 10 8.31 10.65 -12.09
CA ALA A 10 8.28 9.48 -11.23
C ALA A 10 7.87 8.20 -11.96
N VAL A 11 6.94 8.27 -12.93
CA VAL A 11 6.56 7.12 -13.78
C VAL A 11 7.53 6.88 -14.94
N GLY A 12 8.50 7.77 -15.16
CA GLY A 12 9.50 7.63 -16.22
C GLY A 12 9.09 8.14 -17.61
N ASN A 13 8.02 8.91 -17.69
CA ASN A 13 7.58 9.55 -18.95
C ASN A 13 8.35 10.85 -19.24
N ARG A 14 9.11 11.35 -18.28
CA ARG A 14 9.98 12.53 -18.39
C ARG A 14 11.21 12.33 -17.53
N ASP A 15 12.31 12.98 -17.92
CA ASP A 15 13.61 12.91 -17.20
C ASP A 15 13.87 14.16 -16.34
N LYS A 16 13.13 15.26 -16.57
CA LYS A 16 13.35 16.53 -15.86
C LYS A 16 12.11 17.43 -15.91
N PHE A 17 12.07 18.44 -15.03
CA PHE A 17 11.12 19.54 -15.11
C PHE A 17 11.41 20.46 -16.29
N LEU A 18 10.40 21.14 -16.80
CA LEU A 18 10.57 22.18 -17.84
C LEU A 18 11.40 23.36 -17.30
N CYS A 19 11.12 23.76 -16.06
CA CYS A 19 11.88 24.79 -15.35
C CYS A 19 12.30 24.24 -14.00
N CYS A 20 13.49 24.66 -13.50
CA CYS A 20 13.94 24.26 -12.17
C CYS A 20 12.95 24.76 -11.11
N PRO A 21 12.40 23.89 -10.27
CA PRO A 21 11.53 24.34 -9.20
C PRO A 21 12.26 25.19 -8.16
N SER A 22 11.65 26.28 -7.72
CA SER A 22 12.12 27.07 -6.59
C SER A 22 12.00 26.30 -5.26
N ASP A 23 12.67 26.78 -4.22
CA ASP A 23 12.58 26.19 -2.88
C ASP A 23 11.14 26.11 -2.35
N GLU A 24 10.33 27.12 -2.65
CA GLU A 24 8.93 27.17 -2.23
C GLU A 24 8.10 26.13 -2.99
N GLU A 25 8.33 25.98 -4.29
CA GLU A 25 7.69 24.97 -5.11
C GLU A 25 8.07 23.57 -4.67
N TRP A 26 9.34 23.32 -4.31
CA TRP A 26 9.77 22.06 -3.74
C TRP A 26 9.08 21.73 -2.40
N ARG A 27 8.90 22.71 -1.51
CA ARG A 27 8.14 22.52 -0.26
C ARG A 27 6.67 22.20 -0.57
N ARG A 28 6.08 22.83 -1.56
CA ARG A 28 4.71 22.57 -2.02
C ARG A 28 4.57 21.17 -2.60
N LEU A 29 5.52 20.72 -3.41
CA LEU A 29 5.57 19.35 -3.95
C LEU A 29 5.71 18.31 -2.85
N PHE A 30 6.53 18.58 -1.83
CA PHE A 30 6.67 17.69 -0.68
C PHE A 30 5.36 17.58 0.11
N TYR A 31 4.69 18.70 0.37
CA TYR A 31 3.38 18.70 1.02
C TYR A 31 2.32 17.95 0.19
N PHE A 32 2.30 18.16 -1.10
CA PHE A 32 1.45 17.41 -2.02
C PHE A 32 1.72 15.89 -1.92
N ALA A 33 2.99 15.48 -1.95
CA ALA A 33 3.38 14.08 -1.79
C ALA A 33 2.85 13.46 -0.50
N GLN A 34 2.94 14.20 0.62
CA GLN A 34 2.42 13.75 1.91
C GLN A 34 0.90 13.61 1.89
N LYS A 35 0.18 14.60 1.36
CA LYS A 35 -1.30 14.60 1.29
C LYS A 35 -1.86 13.51 0.38
N GLN A 36 -1.13 13.14 -0.66
CA GLN A 36 -1.55 12.13 -1.63
C GLN A 36 -0.97 10.73 -1.35
N SER A 37 -0.24 10.55 -0.23
CA SER A 37 0.44 9.27 0.08
C SER A 37 1.42 8.82 -1.02
N LEU A 38 2.11 9.79 -1.63
CA LEU A 38 3.03 9.58 -2.75
C LEU A 38 4.50 9.84 -2.39
N VAL A 39 4.83 9.98 -1.10
CA VAL A 39 6.19 10.37 -0.65
C VAL A 39 7.26 9.43 -1.20
N GLY A 40 7.10 8.13 -1.02
CA GLY A 40 8.07 7.14 -1.51
C GLY A 40 8.12 7.10 -3.03
N PHE A 41 6.96 7.08 -3.69
CA PHE A 41 6.87 7.04 -5.14
C PHE A 41 7.52 8.25 -5.82
N LEU A 42 7.23 9.47 -5.33
CA LEU A 42 7.83 10.69 -5.87
C LEU A 42 9.31 10.82 -5.52
N PHE A 43 9.78 10.20 -4.42
CA PHE A 43 11.21 10.14 -4.13
C PHE A 43 11.99 9.42 -5.25
N CYS A 44 11.46 8.34 -5.80
CA CYS A 44 12.06 7.68 -6.97
C CYS A 44 12.14 8.61 -8.20
N GLY A 45 11.23 9.58 -8.30
CA GLY A 45 11.31 10.64 -9.30
C GLY A 45 12.46 11.61 -9.03
N ILE A 46 12.73 11.96 -7.75
CA ILE A 46 13.88 12.82 -7.38
C ILE A 46 15.21 12.17 -7.78
N GLU A 47 15.35 10.86 -7.57
CA GLU A 47 16.58 10.12 -7.91
C GLU A 47 16.91 10.12 -9.41
N ARG A 48 15.94 10.46 -10.25
CA ARG A 48 16.09 10.54 -11.71
C ARG A 48 16.41 11.94 -12.19
N LEU A 49 16.23 12.97 -11.35
CA LEU A 49 16.43 14.36 -11.73
C LEU A 49 17.92 14.71 -11.88
N PRO A 50 18.25 15.61 -12.81
CA PRO A 50 19.59 16.19 -12.87
C PRO A 50 19.88 17.02 -11.62
N ASN A 51 21.15 17.09 -11.21
CA ASN A 51 21.59 17.71 -9.96
C ASN A 51 21.11 19.15 -9.76
N GLU A 52 21.03 19.92 -10.84
CA GLU A 52 20.60 21.32 -10.83
C GLU A 52 19.10 21.50 -10.54
N GLN A 53 18.31 20.41 -10.62
CA GLN A 53 16.88 20.44 -10.35
C GLN A 53 16.52 19.81 -9.00
N LEU A 54 17.49 19.32 -8.24
CA LEU A 54 17.23 18.70 -6.94
C LEU A 54 16.75 19.71 -5.89
N PRO A 55 15.94 19.31 -4.93
CA PRO A 55 15.60 20.16 -3.79
C PRO A 55 16.84 20.42 -2.92
N LYS A 56 16.78 21.49 -2.11
CA LYS A 56 17.85 21.76 -1.12
C LYS A 56 18.08 20.55 -0.22
N ARG A 57 19.32 20.38 0.21
CA ARG A 57 19.82 19.22 0.97
C ARG A 57 18.94 18.86 2.16
N ASP A 58 18.49 19.84 2.92
CA ASP A 58 17.67 19.58 4.12
C ASP A 58 16.32 18.93 3.77
N LEU A 59 15.66 19.43 2.72
CA LEU A 59 14.41 18.87 2.24
C LEU A 59 14.64 17.50 1.59
N LEU A 60 15.72 17.34 0.85
CA LEU A 60 16.10 16.06 0.23
C LEU A 60 16.33 14.99 1.29
N LEU A 61 17.08 15.29 2.35
CA LEU A 61 17.32 14.34 3.46
C LEU A 61 16.03 13.99 4.21
N LYS A 62 15.16 14.98 4.42
CA LYS A 62 13.86 14.74 5.02
C LYS A 62 12.98 13.80 4.16
N TRP A 63 12.97 14.04 2.85
CA TRP A 63 12.21 13.21 1.91
C TRP A 63 12.76 11.78 1.86
N TYR A 64 14.07 11.64 1.75
CA TYR A 64 14.78 10.36 1.80
C TYR A 64 14.42 9.57 3.08
N GLY A 65 14.52 10.19 4.25
CA GLY A 65 14.21 9.54 5.52
C GLY A 65 12.77 9.02 5.58
N MET A 66 11.81 9.77 5.02
CA MET A 66 10.41 9.32 4.93
C MET A 66 10.24 8.19 3.91
N ALA A 67 10.88 8.27 2.75
CA ALA A 67 10.84 7.21 1.73
C ALA A 67 11.42 5.89 2.26
N GLU A 68 12.57 5.94 2.93
CA GLU A 68 13.17 4.77 3.57
C GLU A 68 12.29 4.18 4.70
N SER A 69 11.57 5.02 5.43
CA SER A 69 10.61 4.55 6.43
C SER A 69 9.45 3.80 5.77
N ILE A 70 8.92 4.30 4.64
CA ILE A 70 7.90 3.61 3.84
C ILE A 70 8.41 2.25 3.36
N LYS A 71 9.63 2.20 2.82
CA LYS A 71 10.27 0.97 2.36
C LYS A 71 10.38 -0.07 3.48
N LYS A 72 10.85 0.32 4.66
CA LYS A 72 10.94 -0.57 5.84
C LYS A 72 9.57 -1.14 6.23
N VAL A 73 8.55 -0.30 6.27
CA VAL A 73 7.17 -0.74 6.56
C VAL A 73 6.66 -1.73 5.52
N ASN A 74 6.95 -1.50 4.24
CA ASN A 74 6.53 -2.42 3.16
C ASN A 74 7.23 -3.78 3.24
N VAL A 75 8.51 -3.83 3.64
CA VAL A 75 9.21 -5.10 3.88
C VAL A 75 8.50 -5.91 4.98
N ILE A 76 8.14 -5.27 6.10
CA ILE A 76 7.39 -5.91 7.17
C ILE A 76 6.03 -6.42 6.66
N LYS A 77 5.28 -5.59 5.92
CA LYS A 77 3.97 -5.97 5.37
C LYS A 77 4.05 -7.14 4.41
N ASN A 78 5.09 -7.22 3.58
CA ASN A 78 5.30 -8.36 2.69
C ASN A 78 5.47 -9.66 3.49
N VAL A 79 6.25 -9.62 4.59
CA VAL A 79 6.38 -10.76 5.50
C VAL A 79 5.03 -11.10 6.14
N ARG A 80 4.27 -10.09 6.60
CA ARG A 80 2.94 -10.31 7.20
C ARG A 80 1.94 -10.90 6.22
N CYS A 81 1.97 -10.50 4.93
CA CYS A 81 1.14 -11.13 3.90
C CYS A 81 1.44 -12.63 3.76
N ALA A 82 2.71 -13.01 3.74
CA ALA A 82 3.11 -14.42 3.64
C ALA A 82 2.73 -15.22 4.91
N GLU A 83 2.93 -14.65 6.10
CA GLU A 83 2.53 -15.28 7.36
C GLU A 83 1.02 -15.45 7.45
N LEU A 84 0.25 -14.43 7.03
CA LEU A 84 -1.21 -14.48 6.99
C LEU A 84 -1.71 -15.58 6.04
N ASP A 85 -1.15 -15.67 4.84
CA ASP A 85 -1.47 -16.75 3.90
C ASP A 85 -1.19 -18.13 4.52
N ALA A 86 -0.05 -18.30 5.20
CA ALA A 86 0.29 -19.54 5.88
C ALA A 86 -0.68 -19.88 7.02
N ILE A 87 -1.13 -18.88 7.78
CA ILE A 87 -2.14 -19.06 8.85
C ILE A 87 -3.49 -19.49 8.22
N LEU A 88 -3.92 -18.83 7.17
CA LEU A 88 -5.20 -19.11 6.50
C LEU A 88 -5.19 -20.50 5.85
N ARG A 89 -4.10 -20.91 5.22
CA ARG A 89 -3.95 -22.27 4.64
C ARG A 89 -4.10 -23.39 5.68
N LYS A 90 -3.67 -23.19 6.92
CA LYS A 90 -3.91 -24.14 8.02
C LYS A 90 -5.39 -24.31 8.36
N GLY A 91 -6.24 -23.37 7.98
CA GLY A 91 -7.69 -23.42 8.08
C GLY A 91 -8.40 -23.90 6.80
N ASN A 92 -7.64 -24.40 5.82
CA ASN A 92 -8.15 -24.76 4.48
C ASN A 92 -8.73 -23.57 3.69
N PHE A 93 -8.25 -22.35 3.99
CA PHE A 93 -8.59 -21.16 3.21
C PHE A 93 -7.49 -20.86 2.19
N LYS A 94 -7.87 -20.26 1.07
CA LYS A 94 -6.97 -19.59 0.13
C LYS A 94 -7.13 -18.09 0.26
N GLY A 95 -6.03 -17.37 0.33
CA GLY A 95 -6.00 -15.90 0.38
C GLY A 95 -5.52 -15.29 -0.93
N CYS A 96 -5.99 -14.07 -1.20
CA CYS A 96 -5.48 -13.22 -2.27
C CYS A 96 -5.40 -11.78 -1.75
N VAL A 97 -4.21 -11.17 -1.82
CA VAL A 97 -4.04 -9.76 -1.46
C VAL A 97 -4.69 -8.90 -2.53
N LEU A 98 -5.71 -8.11 -2.13
CA LEU A 98 -6.53 -7.32 -3.08
C LEU A 98 -5.90 -6.00 -3.48
N LYS A 99 -5.48 -5.23 -2.49
CA LYS A 99 -4.95 -3.86 -2.59
C LYS A 99 -3.57 -3.80 -1.93
N GLY A 100 -3.13 -2.61 -1.57
CA GLY A 100 -1.90 -2.46 -0.82
C GLY A 100 -0.71 -3.13 -1.50
N GLN A 101 -0.24 -4.22 -0.93
CA GLN A 101 0.92 -4.97 -1.42
C GLN A 101 0.66 -5.65 -2.77
N GLY A 102 -0.59 -6.07 -3.06
CA GLY A 102 -0.96 -6.63 -4.36
C GLY A 102 -0.80 -5.61 -5.50
N THR A 103 -1.36 -4.40 -5.33
CA THR A 103 -1.23 -3.34 -6.34
C THR A 103 0.16 -2.71 -6.38
N ALA A 104 0.96 -2.84 -5.32
CA ALA A 104 2.34 -2.34 -5.31
C ALA A 104 3.18 -2.98 -6.42
N LEU A 105 2.90 -4.23 -6.80
CA LEU A 105 3.61 -4.94 -7.87
C LEU A 105 3.46 -4.26 -9.25
N LEU A 106 2.51 -3.35 -9.40
CA LEU A 106 2.31 -2.57 -10.63
C LEU A 106 3.17 -1.29 -10.67
N TYR A 107 3.81 -0.94 -9.55
CA TYR A 107 4.68 0.23 -9.45
C TYR A 107 6.10 -0.11 -9.90
N PRO A 108 6.83 0.84 -10.51
CA PRO A 108 8.24 0.63 -10.90
C PRO A 108 9.14 0.22 -9.71
N TYR A 109 8.80 0.74 -8.52
CA TYR A 109 9.48 0.45 -7.24
C TYR A 109 8.43 0.11 -6.19
N PRO A 110 7.98 -1.15 -6.11
CA PRO A 110 6.90 -1.60 -5.22
C PRO A 110 7.10 -1.25 -3.75
N GLU A 111 8.35 -1.29 -3.29
CA GLU A 111 8.74 -1.03 -1.91
C GLU A 111 8.52 0.43 -1.48
N TYR A 112 8.43 1.36 -2.41
CA TYR A 112 8.19 2.78 -2.13
C TYR A 112 6.72 3.20 -2.23
N ARG A 113 5.82 2.29 -2.62
CA ARG A 113 4.39 2.57 -2.58
C ARG A 113 3.90 2.64 -1.13
N GLN A 114 3.37 3.79 -0.71
CA GLN A 114 2.77 3.93 0.62
C GLN A 114 1.46 3.14 0.68
N SER A 115 1.47 2.03 1.43
CA SER A 115 0.30 1.18 1.66
C SER A 115 -0.27 1.38 3.05
N GLY A 116 -1.59 1.18 3.22
CA GLY A 116 -2.29 1.16 4.50
C GLY A 116 -2.21 -0.23 5.16
N ASP A 117 -3.33 -0.85 5.35
CA ASP A 117 -3.57 -2.19 5.88
C ASP A 117 -3.27 -3.31 4.86
N ILE A 118 -3.44 -4.55 5.31
CA ILE A 118 -3.45 -5.72 4.44
C ILE A 118 -4.91 -6.09 4.17
N ASP A 119 -5.34 -5.90 2.92
CA ASP A 119 -6.63 -6.35 2.41
C ASP A 119 -6.48 -7.75 1.81
N MET A 120 -7.01 -8.76 2.47
CA MET A 120 -6.93 -10.14 2.02
C MET A 120 -8.31 -10.70 1.73
N TRP A 121 -8.61 -10.97 0.46
CA TRP A 121 -9.78 -11.78 0.11
C TRP A 121 -9.52 -13.24 0.41
N ILE A 122 -10.53 -13.95 0.91
CA ILE A 122 -10.41 -15.36 1.21
C ILE A 122 -11.54 -16.18 0.58
N GLY A 123 -11.19 -17.38 0.16
CA GLY A 123 -12.09 -18.42 -0.32
C GLY A 123 -11.70 -19.78 0.23
N THR A 124 -12.50 -20.78 -0.06
CA THR A 124 -12.14 -22.17 0.21
C THR A 124 -11.06 -22.66 -0.76
N SER A 125 -10.41 -23.77 -0.42
CA SER A 125 -9.37 -24.37 -1.27
C SER A 125 -9.87 -24.77 -2.67
N ASP A 126 -11.16 -25.03 -2.81
CA ASP A 126 -11.84 -25.34 -4.08
C ASP A 126 -12.41 -24.09 -4.79
N GLY A 127 -12.14 -22.89 -4.28
CA GLY A 127 -12.49 -21.60 -4.91
C GLY A 127 -13.91 -21.11 -4.59
N ARG A 128 -14.62 -21.73 -3.67
CA ARG A 128 -15.95 -21.26 -3.25
C ARG A 128 -15.85 -20.10 -2.27
N LEU A 129 -16.93 -19.35 -2.13
CA LEU A 129 -17.06 -18.32 -1.10
C LEU A 129 -17.11 -18.98 0.28
N VAL A 130 -16.45 -18.34 1.23
CA VAL A 130 -16.45 -18.75 2.64
C VAL A 130 -17.52 -17.98 3.39
N SER A 131 -18.23 -18.63 4.31
CA SER A 131 -19.15 -17.92 5.19
C SER A 131 -18.38 -17.07 6.20
N ILE A 132 -18.92 -15.89 6.51
CA ILE A 132 -18.36 -14.95 7.48
C ILE A 132 -18.14 -15.63 8.84
N ASP A 133 -19.15 -16.38 9.30
CA ASP A 133 -19.11 -17.07 10.60
C ASP A 133 -17.99 -18.11 10.69
N THR A 134 -17.72 -18.82 9.60
CA THR A 134 -16.62 -19.79 9.53
C THR A 134 -15.27 -19.12 9.77
N VAL A 135 -15.04 -17.98 9.12
CA VAL A 135 -13.77 -17.23 9.24
C VAL A 135 -13.62 -16.61 10.62
N ILE A 136 -14.70 -16.00 11.13
CA ILE A 136 -14.70 -15.40 12.46
C ILE A 136 -14.43 -16.48 13.54
N SER A 137 -15.08 -17.63 13.41
CA SER A 137 -14.87 -18.75 14.34
C SER A 137 -13.43 -19.25 14.29
N TYR A 138 -12.86 -19.39 13.11
CA TYR A 138 -11.47 -19.78 12.91
C TYR A 138 -10.49 -18.77 13.56
N ALA A 139 -10.72 -17.48 13.35
CA ALA A 139 -9.91 -16.41 13.95
C ALA A 139 -10.00 -16.43 15.48
N LYS A 140 -11.22 -16.49 16.04
CA LYS A 140 -11.46 -16.51 17.48
C LYS A 140 -10.81 -17.72 18.17
N GLN A 141 -10.86 -18.91 17.56
CA GLN A 141 -10.20 -20.13 18.09
C GLN A 141 -8.68 -19.97 18.21
N ARG A 142 -8.09 -19.01 17.51
CA ARG A 142 -6.66 -18.67 17.58
C ARG A 142 -6.35 -17.45 18.43
N GLY A 143 -7.34 -16.95 19.17
CA GLY A 143 -7.17 -15.76 20.01
C GLY A 143 -7.10 -14.45 19.22
N VAL A 144 -7.44 -14.46 17.92
CA VAL A 144 -7.47 -13.26 17.09
C VAL A 144 -8.67 -12.41 17.47
N GLN A 145 -8.40 -11.14 17.79
CA GLN A 145 -9.46 -10.16 18.01
C GLN A 145 -10.10 -9.80 16.68
N VAL A 146 -11.43 -9.83 16.66
CA VAL A 146 -12.25 -9.43 15.51
C VAL A 146 -13.01 -8.18 15.91
N SER A 147 -12.88 -7.13 15.14
CA SER A 147 -13.61 -5.88 15.25
C SER A 147 -14.23 -5.54 13.91
N HIS A 148 -15.14 -4.60 13.90
CA HIS A 148 -15.84 -4.15 12.72
C HIS A 148 -16.14 -5.28 11.71
N VAL A 149 -17.34 -5.81 11.77
CA VAL A 149 -17.79 -6.88 10.86
C VAL A 149 -18.95 -6.36 10.04
N ASP A 150 -18.80 -6.40 8.72
CA ASP A 150 -19.88 -6.13 7.78
C ASP A 150 -20.04 -7.28 6.76
N ILE A 151 -20.89 -7.08 5.76
CA ILE A 151 -21.16 -8.10 4.73
C ILE A 151 -20.01 -8.28 3.72
N LYS A 152 -19.00 -7.40 3.74
CA LYS A 152 -17.87 -7.38 2.81
C LYS A 152 -16.59 -7.84 3.47
N HIS A 153 -16.30 -7.34 4.65
CA HIS A 153 -15.04 -7.57 5.34
C HIS A 153 -15.19 -7.58 6.86
N ALA A 154 -14.15 -8.00 7.53
CA ALA A 154 -13.97 -7.85 8.97
C ALA A 154 -12.51 -7.46 9.29
N ASP A 155 -12.35 -6.56 10.25
CA ASP A 155 -11.04 -6.22 10.81
C ASP A 155 -10.61 -7.31 11.78
N MET A 156 -9.41 -7.88 11.53
CA MET A 156 -8.88 -8.98 12.33
C MET A 156 -7.45 -8.69 12.76
N ARG A 157 -7.19 -8.69 14.06
CA ARG A 157 -5.88 -8.39 14.63
C ARG A 157 -4.98 -9.64 14.67
N PHE A 158 -4.55 -10.11 13.50
CA PHE A 158 -3.57 -11.19 13.39
C PHE A 158 -2.17 -10.79 13.85
N PHE A 159 -1.82 -9.51 13.73
CA PHE A 159 -0.51 -8.95 14.07
C PHE A 159 -0.69 -7.72 14.96
N ASN A 160 0.36 -7.40 15.75
CA ASN A 160 0.35 -6.20 16.59
C ASN A 160 0.83 -4.94 15.84
N ASP A 161 1.55 -5.13 14.74
CA ASP A 161 2.22 -4.09 13.96
C ASP A 161 1.54 -3.79 12.61
N THR A 162 0.54 -4.57 12.23
CA THR A 162 -0.11 -4.46 10.92
C THR A 162 -1.60 -4.75 11.04
N GLN A 163 -2.42 -3.85 10.57
CA GLN A 163 -3.87 -4.06 10.44
C GLN A 163 -4.17 -4.99 9.27
N VAL A 164 -5.19 -5.84 9.47
CA VAL A 164 -5.63 -6.81 8.47
C VAL A 164 -7.14 -6.70 8.32
N GLU A 165 -7.59 -6.49 7.08
CA GLU A 165 -8.99 -6.61 6.67
C GLU A 165 -9.17 -7.92 5.89
N ILE A 166 -9.98 -8.81 6.42
CA ILE A 166 -10.37 -10.03 5.70
C ILE A 166 -11.64 -9.78 4.91
N HIS A 167 -11.54 -9.85 3.59
CA HIS A 167 -12.65 -9.66 2.68
C HIS A 167 -13.30 -11.00 2.33
N PHE A 168 -14.60 -11.08 2.54
CA PHE A 168 -15.43 -12.24 2.16
C PHE A 168 -15.89 -12.14 0.71
N LYS A 169 -15.96 -10.91 0.19
CA LYS A 169 -16.30 -10.60 -1.20
C LYS A 169 -15.31 -9.54 -1.72
N PRO A 170 -14.67 -9.76 -2.88
CA PRO A 170 -13.66 -8.84 -3.40
C PRO A 170 -14.23 -7.48 -3.80
N SER A 171 -15.46 -7.45 -4.33
CA SER A 171 -16.20 -6.23 -4.64
C SER A 171 -17.67 -6.53 -4.88
N TYR A 172 -18.50 -5.49 -4.81
CA TYR A 172 -19.85 -5.50 -5.40
C TYR A 172 -19.79 -4.66 -6.67
N SER A 173 -20.05 -5.26 -7.82
CA SER A 173 -20.44 -4.44 -8.97
C SER A 173 -21.95 -4.22 -8.89
N TYR A 174 -22.34 -2.98 -8.68
CA TYR A 174 -23.73 -2.58 -8.89
C TYR A 174 -23.90 -2.43 -10.41
N ASN A 175 -24.34 -3.50 -11.06
CA ASN A 175 -24.91 -3.33 -12.39
C ASN A 175 -26.29 -2.70 -12.20
N PHE A 176 -26.38 -1.39 -12.36
CA PHE A 176 -27.64 -0.76 -12.69
C PHE A 176 -27.95 -1.14 -14.16
N VAL A 177 -28.82 -2.11 -14.35
CA VAL A 177 -29.52 -2.35 -15.61
C VAL A 177 -30.79 -1.53 -15.57
#